data_ba15b7a5817652d6601486f06a202b9c
#
_entry.id   ba15b7a5817652d6601486f06a202b9c
#
_cell.length_a   1.000
_cell.length_b   1.000
_cell.length_c   1.000
_cell.angle_alpha   90.00
_cell.angle_beta   90.00
_cell.angle_gamma   90.00
#
_symmetry.space_group_name_H-M   'P 1'
#
loop_
_entity.id
_entity.type
_entity.pdbx_description
1 polymer ?
#
loop_
_entity_poly.entity_id
_entity_poly.type
_entity_poly.pdbx_seq_one_letter_code
_entity_poly.pdbx_strand_id
1 'polypeptide(L)'
;MHLLFLLLLLALPTASATQPAPGLVRVRLFTSEGPVVLALDARRAPRTTANFMAYVDDGRFDGTTFYRASRRKTAPRFGFVQGGIRTDARRILPPFPHEPTTRTGISHLDATVSMARGATPGSAGGNFFITVGATPSMDARGDYAGYAAFGRVVAGMETVRRILGKPTGGGSDAMAGQMILQPVRVIRAQRLDGVAKPTGRAKTWLWNLRR
;
A
#
# COMPACT_ATOMS: atom_id res chain seq x y z
N MET A 1 40.32 -34.07 -38.62
CA MET A 1 38.95 -33.48 -38.81
C MET A 1 38.44 -33.06 -37.44
N HIS A 2 38.71 -31.82 -37.04
CA HIS A 2 38.34 -31.30 -35.71
C HIS A 2 37.10 -30.41 -35.87
N LEU A 3 35.99 -30.85 -35.32
CA LEU A 3 34.71 -30.15 -35.33
C LEU A 3 34.71 -29.15 -34.15
N LEU A 4 34.81 -27.85 -34.45
CA LEU A 4 34.73 -26.77 -33.49
C LEU A 4 33.23 -26.49 -33.21
N PHE A 5 32.75 -26.84 -32.00
CA PHE A 5 31.41 -26.46 -31.53
C PHE A 5 31.46 -25.01 -31.01
N LEU A 6 30.89 -24.10 -31.78
CA LEU A 6 30.70 -22.70 -31.39
C LEU A 6 29.48 -22.60 -30.47
N LEU A 7 29.70 -22.45 -29.16
CA LEU A 7 28.61 -22.18 -28.18
C LEU A 7 28.16 -20.71 -28.32
N LEU A 8 27.02 -20.51 -28.94
CA LEU A 8 26.37 -19.19 -29.00
C LEU A 8 25.66 -18.90 -27.66
N LEU A 9 26.31 -18.08 -26.80
CA LEU A 9 25.67 -17.57 -25.58
C LEU A 9 24.59 -16.56 -25.97
N LEU A 10 23.34 -16.94 -25.93
CA LEU A 10 22.21 -15.99 -25.98
C LEU A 10 22.17 -15.18 -24.68
N ALA A 11 22.60 -13.94 -24.74
CA ALA A 11 22.42 -12.96 -23.66
C ALA A 11 20.91 -12.61 -23.58
N LEU A 12 20.26 -13.05 -22.52
CA LEU A 12 18.89 -12.62 -22.21
C LEU A 12 18.91 -11.12 -21.91
N PRO A 13 17.98 -10.32 -22.47
CA PRO A 13 17.91 -8.90 -22.16
C PRO A 13 17.55 -8.72 -20.69
N THR A 14 18.47 -8.19 -19.91
CA THR A 14 18.19 -7.71 -18.55
C THR A 14 17.20 -6.56 -18.68
N ALA A 15 15.97 -6.77 -18.22
CA ALA A 15 14.96 -5.71 -18.13
C ALA A 15 15.53 -4.58 -17.28
N SER A 16 15.94 -3.49 -17.93
CA SER A 16 16.41 -2.28 -17.26
C SER A 16 15.27 -1.77 -16.37
N ALA A 17 15.46 -1.82 -15.05
CA ALA A 17 14.51 -1.27 -14.10
C ALA A 17 14.45 0.24 -14.35
N THR A 18 13.43 0.69 -15.08
CA THR A 18 13.21 2.11 -15.40
C THR A 18 13.24 2.90 -14.10
N GLN A 19 14.16 3.85 -13.98
CA GLN A 19 14.30 4.71 -12.82
C GLN A 19 12.98 5.53 -12.65
N PRO A 20 12.46 5.68 -11.42
CA PRO A 20 11.22 6.42 -11.24
C PRO A 20 11.41 7.90 -11.60
N ALA A 21 10.33 8.55 -12.00
CA ALA A 21 10.35 10.01 -12.20
C ALA A 21 10.79 10.72 -10.91
N PRO A 22 11.50 11.86 -11.01
CA PRO A 22 11.97 12.60 -9.84
C PRO A 22 10.85 12.87 -8.82
N GLY A 23 11.12 12.56 -7.54
CA GLY A 23 10.15 12.71 -6.45
C GLY A 23 9.18 11.55 -6.26
N LEU A 24 9.26 10.48 -7.06
CA LEU A 24 8.55 9.24 -6.81
C LEU A 24 9.46 8.22 -6.10
N VAL A 25 8.86 7.45 -5.17
CA VAL A 25 9.50 6.32 -4.49
C VAL A 25 8.66 5.09 -4.70
N ARG A 26 9.23 4.03 -5.28
CA ARG A 26 8.50 2.78 -5.50
C ARG A 26 8.66 1.82 -4.32
N VAL A 27 7.57 1.11 -4.03
CA VAL A 27 7.50 0.05 -3.04
C VAL A 27 6.85 -1.17 -3.67
N ARG A 28 7.41 -2.35 -3.45
CA ARG A 28 6.79 -3.63 -3.80
C ARG A 28 6.21 -4.28 -2.55
N LEU A 29 4.93 -4.55 -2.59
CA LEU A 29 4.26 -5.42 -1.62
C LEU A 29 4.21 -6.83 -2.20
N PHE A 30 4.90 -7.77 -1.56
CA PHE A 30 4.75 -9.19 -1.84
C PHE A 30 3.56 -9.70 -1.04
N THR A 31 2.51 -10.13 -1.71
CA THR A 31 1.31 -10.65 -1.04
C THR A 31 1.09 -12.12 -1.37
N SER A 32 0.26 -12.81 -0.56
CA SER A 32 -0.14 -14.19 -0.86
C SER A 32 -0.99 -14.34 -2.12
N GLU A 33 -1.47 -13.23 -2.70
CA GLU A 33 -2.23 -13.20 -3.97
C GLU A 33 -1.40 -12.71 -5.16
N GLY A 34 -0.12 -12.38 -4.94
CA GLY A 34 0.78 -11.85 -5.95
C GLY A 34 1.35 -10.47 -5.59
N PRO A 35 2.32 -9.98 -6.36
CA PRO A 35 2.96 -8.71 -6.07
C PRO A 35 2.09 -7.51 -6.48
N VAL A 36 2.25 -6.40 -5.75
CA VAL A 36 1.69 -5.08 -6.09
C VAL A 36 2.83 -4.06 -5.98
N VAL A 37 3.01 -3.22 -7.00
CA VAL A 37 4.01 -2.15 -6.97
C VAL A 37 3.31 -0.80 -6.87
N LEU A 38 3.68 -0.05 -5.85
CA LEU A 38 3.20 1.31 -5.56
C LEU A 38 4.27 2.32 -6.01
N ALA A 39 3.85 3.44 -6.59
CA ALA A 39 4.65 4.64 -6.78
C ALA A 39 4.08 5.74 -5.87
N LEU A 40 4.87 6.16 -4.89
CA LEU A 40 4.50 7.13 -3.86
C LEU A 40 5.05 8.51 -4.23
N ASP A 41 4.23 9.55 -4.15
CA ASP A 41 4.61 10.91 -4.54
C ASP A 41 5.18 11.69 -3.36
N ALA A 42 6.48 11.56 -3.13
CA ALA A 42 7.18 12.26 -2.06
C ALA A 42 7.29 13.79 -2.29
N ARG A 43 7.02 14.27 -3.50
CA ARG A 43 7.01 15.70 -3.81
C ARG A 43 5.71 16.36 -3.38
N ARG A 44 4.56 15.77 -3.73
CA ARG A 44 3.24 16.35 -3.46
C ARG A 44 2.73 15.98 -2.06
N ALA A 45 3.01 14.76 -1.57
CA ALA A 45 2.60 14.25 -0.27
C ALA A 45 3.83 13.80 0.55
N PRO A 46 4.76 14.70 0.90
CA PRO A 46 6.05 14.33 1.51
C PRO A 46 5.91 13.68 2.87
N ARG A 47 5.03 14.19 3.74
CA ARG A 47 4.85 13.66 5.12
C ARG A 47 4.16 12.31 5.12
N THR A 48 3.13 12.15 4.30
CA THR A 48 2.41 10.89 4.13
C THR A 48 3.30 9.81 3.54
N THR A 49 4.07 10.14 2.49
CA THR A 49 5.05 9.25 1.90
C THR A 49 6.14 8.87 2.91
N ALA A 50 6.70 9.83 3.66
CA ALA A 50 7.71 9.55 4.67
C ALA A 50 7.19 8.62 5.77
N ASN A 51 5.96 8.83 6.27
CA ASN A 51 5.33 7.92 7.21
C ASN A 51 5.21 6.50 6.64
N PHE A 52 4.64 6.34 5.45
CA PHE A 52 4.50 5.02 4.82
C PHE A 52 5.85 4.33 4.63
N MET A 53 6.86 5.09 4.17
CA MET A 53 8.22 4.56 3.98
C MET A 53 8.88 4.16 5.31
N ALA A 54 8.61 4.83 6.42
CA ALA A 54 9.08 4.42 7.74
C ALA A 54 8.53 3.03 8.13
N TYR A 55 7.26 2.75 7.84
CA TYR A 55 6.69 1.41 8.03
C TYR A 55 7.35 0.36 7.12
N VAL A 56 7.66 0.71 5.86
CA VAL A 56 8.36 -0.18 4.93
C VAL A 56 9.78 -0.47 5.39
N ASP A 57 10.55 0.59 5.69
CA ASP A 57 11.99 0.49 6.02
C ASP A 57 12.21 -0.21 7.37
N ASP A 58 11.26 -0.08 8.31
CA ASP A 58 11.27 -0.81 9.58
C ASP A 58 10.77 -2.26 9.45
N GLY A 59 10.20 -2.67 8.31
CA GLY A 59 9.54 -3.96 8.14
C GLY A 59 8.23 -4.09 8.94
N ARG A 60 7.57 -2.98 9.28
CA ARG A 60 6.33 -2.98 10.09
C ARG A 60 5.12 -3.49 9.31
N PHE A 61 5.17 -3.53 7.99
CA PHE A 61 4.13 -4.14 7.16
C PHE A 61 4.33 -5.64 6.95
N ASP A 62 5.51 -6.19 7.23
CA ASP A 62 5.79 -7.60 7.01
C ASP A 62 4.92 -8.49 7.92
N GLY A 63 4.25 -9.47 7.34
CA GLY A 63 3.30 -10.33 8.01
C GLY A 63 1.94 -9.69 8.34
N THR A 64 1.70 -8.43 7.96
CA THR A 64 0.37 -7.79 8.06
C THR A 64 -0.58 -8.33 6.98
N THR A 65 -1.79 -7.78 6.89
CA THR A 65 -2.79 -8.28 5.93
C THR A 65 -3.56 -7.16 5.26
N PHE A 66 -4.07 -7.45 4.05
CA PHE A 66 -5.28 -6.81 3.58
C PHE A 66 -6.46 -7.52 4.27
N TYR A 67 -7.19 -6.78 5.08
CA TYR A 67 -8.22 -7.32 5.97
C TYR A 67 -9.64 -6.87 5.64
N ARG A 68 -9.80 -5.84 4.77
CA ARG A 68 -11.09 -5.27 4.39
C ARG A 68 -11.18 -5.09 2.88
N ALA A 69 -12.32 -5.46 2.32
CA ALA A 69 -12.71 -5.20 0.94
C ALA A 69 -14.09 -4.53 0.95
N SER A 70 -14.12 -3.23 0.67
CA SER A 70 -15.34 -2.44 0.61
C SER A 70 -15.76 -2.28 -0.84
N ARG A 71 -16.85 -2.92 -1.23
CA ARG A 71 -17.39 -2.90 -2.59
C ARG A 71 -18.58 -1.95 -2.70
N ARG A 72 -18.73 -1.28 -3.84
CA ARG A 72 -19.92 -0.48 -4.13
C ARG A 72 -21.12 -1.40 -4.30
N LYS A 73 -22.24 -1.08 -3.66
CA LYS A 73 -23.46 -1.92 -3.72
C LYS A 73 -23.96 -2.12 -5.14
N THR A 74 -24.00 -1.07 -5.95
CA THR A 74 -24.52 -1.10 -7.33
C THR A 74 -23.49 -1.53 -8.38
N ALA A 75 -22.19 -1.57 -8.03
CA ALA A 75 -21.11 -1.95 -8.94
C ALA A 75 -19.98 -2.64 -8.17
N PRO A 76 -20.14 -3.92 -7.73
CA PRO A 76 -19.22 -4.59 -6.79
C PRO A 76 -17.79 -4.79 -7.32
N ARG A 77 -17.56 -4.61 -8.61
CA ARG A 77 -16.21 -4.61 -9.21
C ARG A 77 -15.38 -3.37 -8.82
N PHE A 78 -16.02 -2.35 -8.25
CA PHE A 78 -15.39 -1.11 -7.78
C PHE A 78 -15.49 -0.99 -6.25
N GLY A 79 -14.58 -0.22 -5.68
CA GLY A 79 -14.49 0.00 -4.24
C GLY A 79 -13.06 0.25 -3.80
N PHE A 80 -12.67 -0.34 -2.68
CA PHE A 80 -11.28 -0.29 -2.21
C PHE A 80 -10.93 -1.52 -1.37
N VAL A 81 -9.65 -1.84 -1.31
CA VAL A 81 -9.09 -2.81 -0.38
C VAL A 81 -8.27 -2.07 0.67
N GLN A 82 -8.38 -2.48 1.94
CA GLN A 82 -7.65 -1.84 3.04
C GLN A 82 -6.77 -2.86 3.75
N GLY A 83 -5.52 -2.45 4.01
CA GLY A 83 -4.52 -3.27 4.66
C GLY A 83 -3.66 -2.46 5.62
N GLY A 84 -2.71 -3.15 6.26
CA GLY A 84 -1.77 -2.57 7.19
C GLY A 84 -1.79 -3.21 8.57
N ILE A 85 -1.38 -2.47 9.58
CA ILE A 85 -1.15 -2.97 10.95
C ILE A 85 -2.44 -3.26 11.74
N ARG A 86 -3.62 -2.88 11.21
CA ARG A 86 -4.90 -2.89 11.93
C ARG A 86 -4.79 -2.10 13.24
N THR A 87 -4.94 -2.80 14.37
CA THR A 87 -4.87 -2.26 15.74
C THR A 87 -3.64 -2.78 16.50
N ASP A 88 -2.62 -3.33 15.81
CA ASP A 88 -1.40 -3.80 16.47
C ASP A 88 -0.56 -2.63 16.99
N ALA A 89 -0.77 -2.27 18.25
CA ALA A 89 -0.10 -1.16 18.93
C ALA A 89 1.43 -1.29 18.91
N ARG A 90 1.98 -2.53 18.83
CA ARG A 90 3.42 -2.77 18.79
C ARG A 90 4.07 -2.25 17.50
N ARG A 91 3.27 -2.07 16.45
CA ARG A 91 3.72 -1.61 15.12
C ARG A 91 3.47 -0.13 14.88
N ILE A 92 2.72 0.55 15.76
CA ILE A 92 2.36 1.96 15.58
C ILE A 92 3.61 2.85 15.64
N LEU A 93 3.70 3.77 14.70
CA LEU A 93 4.62 4.91 14.71
C LEU A 93 3.88 6.17 15.20
N PRO A 94 4.60 7.20 15.66
CA PRO A 94 3.98 8.46 16.04
C PRO A 94 3.08 9.03 14.95
N PRO A 95 2.02 9.77 15.32
CA PRO A 95 1.15 10.43 14.34
C PRO A 95 1.92 11.45 13.52
N PHE A 96 1.41 11.75 12.34
CA PHE A 96 1.96 12.75 11.42
C PHE A 96 0.86 13.68 10.93
N PRO A 97 1.18 14.90 10.49
CA PRO A 97 0.20 15.85 9.98
C PRO A 97 -0.51 15.34 8.72
N HIS A 98 -1.83 15.50 8.70
CA HIS A 98 -2.65 15.16 7.54
C HIS A 98 -2.31 16.02 6.32
N GLU A 99 -2.26 15.41 5.15
CA GLU A 99 -2.05 16.09 3.87
C GLU A 99 -3.30 15.87 2.98
N PRO A 100 -4.30 16.77 3.03
CA PRO A 100 -5.54 16.62 2.28
C PRO A 100 -5.32 16.74 0.77
N THR A 101 -6.22 16.17 -0.02
CA THR A 101 -6.15 16.19 -1.50
C THR A 101 -6.19 17.60 -2.07
N THR A 102 -6.84 18.57 -1.40
CA THR A 102 -6.83 19.98 -1.76
C THR A 102 -5.45 20.62 -1.69
N ARG A 103 -4.56 20.10 -0.82
CA ARG A 103 -3.18 20.55 -0.71
C ARG A 103 -2.25 19.82 -1.67
N THR A 104 -2.43 18.51 -1.81
CA THR A 104 -1.51 17.67 -2.59
C THR A 104 -1.86 17.62 -4.07
N GLY A 105 -3.11 17.90 -4.44
CA GLY A 105 -3.63 17.73 -5.79
C GLY A 105 -3.70 16.27 -6.25
N ILE A 106 -3.61 15.30 -5.31
CA ILE A 106 -3.70 13.86 -5.62
C ILE A 106 -5.12 13.39 -5.31
N SER A 107 -5.95 13.21 -6.34
CA SER A 107 -7.33 12.76 -6.18
C SER A 107 -7.43 11.24 -6.10
N HIS A 108 -8.54 10.74 -5.51
CA HIS A 108 -8.87 9.32 -5.42
C HIS A 108 -9.42 8.78 -6.75
N LEU A 109 -8.55 8.66 -7.75
CA LEU A 109 -8.83 7.99 -9.02
C LEU A 109 -8.68 6.48 -8.89
N ASP A 110 -8.80 5.72 -10.00
CA ASP A 110 -8.47 4.30 -10.01
C ASP A 110 -7.00 4.07 -9.60
N ALA A 111 -6.74 3.00 -8.85
CA ALA A 111 -5.42 2.62 -8.39
C ALA A 111 -4.74 3.59 -7.40
N THR A 112 -5.46 4.57 -6.82
CA THR A 112 -4.89 5.50 -5.84
C THR A 112 -4.59 4.79 -4.52
N VAL A 113 -3.41 5.08 -3.94
CA VAL A 113 -3.01 4.67 -2.59
C VAL A 113 -3.25 5.83 -1.64
N SER A 114 -3.96 5.56 -0.54
CA SER A 114 -4.35 6.58 0.44
C SER A 114 -4.28 6.04 1.86
N MET A 115 -4.06 6.92 2.85
CA MET A 115 -4.02 6.51 4.25
C MET A 115 -5.43 6.33 4.82
N ALA A 116 -5.65 5.21 5.48
CA ALA A 116 -6.83 5.02 6.30
C ALA A 116 -6.66 5.75 7.64
N ARG A 117 -7.74 6.33 8.17
CA ARG A 117 -7.77 7.10 9.40
C ARG A 117 -9.07 6.87 10.19
N GLY A 118 -9.05 7.22 11.45
CA GLY A 118 -10.23 7.33 12.28
C GLY A 118 -11.02 8.62 12.03
N ALA A 119 -11.77 9.08 13.00
CA ALA A 119 -12.61 10.28 12.91
C ALA A 119 -11.76 11.56 12.71
N THR A 120 -10.67 11.70 13.44
CA THR A 120 -9.80 12.86 13.34
C THR A 120 -8.82 12.76 12.17
N PRO A 121 -8.58 13.82 11.39
CA PRO A 121 -7.65 13.79 10.25
C PRO A 121 -6.24 13.31 10.59
N GLY A 122 -5.67 13.73 11.72
CA GLY A 122 -4.33 13.36 12.19
C GLY A 122 -4.21 11.95 12.77
N SER A 123 -5.27 11.12 12.75
CA SER A 123 -5.24 9.74 13.29
C SER A 123 -4.72 8.69 12.32
N ALA A 124 -4.29 9.08 11.12
CA ALA A 124 -3.65 8.16 10.19
C ALA A 124 -2.34 7.62 10.77
N GLY A 125 -2.05 6.34 10.51
CA GLY A 125 -0.84 5.68 11.01
C GLY A 125 -0.32 4.64 10.03
N GLY A 126 -0.42 3.35 10.37
CA GLY A 126 0.06 2.23 9.55
C GLY A 126 -1.02 1.50 8.76
N ASN A 127 -2.20 2.09 8.55
CA ASN A 127 -3.26 1.50 7.73
C ASN A 127 -3.46 2.32 6.46
N PHE A 128 -3.62 1.65 5.35
CA PHE A 128 -3.79 2.27 4.03
C PHE A 128 -4.85 1.53 3.22
N PHE A 129 -5.32 2.16 2.16
CA PHE A 129 -6.22 1.52 1.21
C PHE A 129 -5.81 1.82 -0.23
N ILE A 130 -6.26 0.97 -1.15
CA ILE A 130 -6.06 1.12 -2.59
C ILE A 130 -7.43 1.13 -3.25
N THR A 131 -7.72 2.15 -4.04
CA THR A 131 -8.98 2.27 -4.77
C THR A 131 -9.01 1.37 -6.00
N VAL A 132 -10.18 0.81 -6.28
CA VAL A 132 -10.53 0.16 -7.55
C VAL A 132 -11.67 0.96 -8.16
N GLY A 133 -11.37 1.71 -9.19
CA GLY A 133 -12.22 2.77 -9.74
C GLY A 133 -12.15 4.08 -8.96
N ALA A 134 -12.42 5.18 -9.64
CA ALA A 134 -12.40 6.53 -9.05
C ALA A 134 -13.40 6.67 -7.89
N THR A 135 -12.99 7.29 -6.79
CA THR A 135 -13.79 7.48 -5.59
C THR A 135 -13.65 8.93 -5.07
N PRO A 136 -14.09 9.94 -5.83
CA PRO A 136 -13.90 11.36 -5.49
C PRO A 136 -14.61 11.78 -4.21
N SER A 137 -15.54 10.97 -3.69
CA SER A 137 -16.15 11.21 -2.37
C SER A 137 -15.17 11.12 -1.21
N MET A 138 -13.97 10.55 -1.43
CA MET A 138 -12.88 10.49 -0.44
C MET A 138 -11.95 11.70 -0.50
N ASP A 139 -12.09 12.57 -1.51
CA ASP A 139 -11.30 13.79 -1.62
C ASP A 139 -11.77 14.85 -0.62
N ALA A 140 -10.82 15.66 -0.15
CA ALA A 140 -11.11 16.80 0.72
C ALA A 140 -11.93 17.87 -0.03
N ARG A 141 -12.94 18.44 0.65
CA ARG A 141 -13.81 19.51 0.11
C ARG A 141 -14.52 20.23 1.25
N GLY A 142 -14.57 21.57 1.21
CA GLY A 142 -15.14 22.35 2.30
C GLY A 142 -14.53 21.94 3.64
N ASP A 143 -15.36 21.67 4.65
CA ASP A 143 -14.93 21.23 5.98
C ASP A 143 -14.58 19.72 6.06
N TYR A 144 -14.84 18.97 5.01
CA TYR A 144 -14.46 17.56 4.96
C TYR A 144 -12.99 17.42 4.60
N ALA A 145 -12.18 17.00 5.56
CA ALA A 145 -10.73 16.85 5.39
C ALA A 145 -10.32 15.72 4.41
N GLY A 146 -11.23 14.84 4.02
CA GLY A 146 -10.95 13.70 3.14
C GLY A 146 -9.94 12.73 3.71
N TYR A 147 -9.33 11.96 2.81
CA TYR A 147 -8.23 11.05 3.10
C TYR A 147 -6.95 11.52 2.41
N ALA A 148 -5.79 11.17 2.97
CA ALA A 148 -4.49 11.56 2.44
C ALA A 148 -4.07 10.61 1.31
N ALA A 149 -4.41 10.93 0.07
CA ALA A 149 -3.90 10.25 -1.11
C ALA A 149 -2.43 10.66 -1.34
N PHE A 150 -1.55 9.66 -1.59
CA PHE A 150 -0.12 9.92 -1.66
C PHE A 150 0.63 9.09 -2.71
N GLY A 151 -0.08 8.35 -3.56
CA GLY A 151 0.53 7.55 -4.61
C GLY A 151 -0.48 6.74 -5.38
N ARG A 152 0.03 5.86 -6.22
CA ARG A 152 -0.78 4.95 -7.04
C ARG A 152 -0.12 3.59 -7.22
N VAL A 153 -0.91 2.59 -7.54
CA VAL A 153 -0.41 1.30 -8.05
C VAL A 153 0.07 1.50 -9.48
N VAL A 154 1.28 1.02 -9.78
CA VAL A 154 1.89 1.07 -11.11
C VAL A 154 2.07 -0.32 -11.73
N ALA A 155 1.96 -1.39 -10.91
CA ALA A 155 1.88 -2.77 -11.39
C ALA A 155 1.13 -3.63 -10.37
N GLY A 156 0.41 -4.65 -10.83
CA GLY A 156 -0.30 -5.59 -9.96
C GLY A 156 -1.73 -5.18 -9.61
N MET A 157 -2.40 -4.32 -10.40
CA MET A 157 -3.82 -3.99 -10.17
C MET A 157 -4.74 -5.20 -10.29
N GLU A 158 -4.39 -6.21 -11.07
CA GLU A 158 -5.12 -7.49 -11.11
C GLU A 158 -5.08 -8.21 -9.76
N THR A 159 -3.95 -8.15 -9.02
CA THR A 159 -3.86 -8.64 -7.64
C THR A 159 -4.79 -7.86 -6.71
N VAL A 160 -4.82 -6.53 -6.81
CA VAL A 160 -5.73 -5.67 -6.02
C VAL A 160 -7.19 -6.02 -6.30
N ARG A 161 -7.57 -6.26 -7.58
CA ARG A 161 -8.93 -6.67 -7.95
C ARG A 161 -9.28 -8.05 -7.41
N ARG A 162 -8.35 -9.02 -7.41
CA ARG A 162 -8.57 -10.32 -6.76
C ARG A 162 -8.81 -10.17 -5.26
N ILE A 163 -8.05 -9.31 -4.58
CA ILE A 163 -8.25 -9.02 -3.16
C ILE A 163 -9.64 -8.39 -2.91
N LEU A 164 -10.07 -7.44 -3.77
CA LEU A 164 -11.39 -6.84 -3.68
C LEU A 164 -12.52 -7.88 -3.84
N GLY A 165 -12.30 -8.89 -4.67
CA GLY A 165 -13.26 -9.98 -4.94
C GLY A 165 -13.36 -11.05 -3.85
N LYS A 166 -12.49 -11.04 -2.83
CA LYS A 166 -12.51 -12.05 -1.74
C LYS A 166 -13.83 -12.04 -0.97
N PRO A 167 -14.29 -13.20 -0.49
CA PRO A 167 -15.46 -13.29 0.39
C PRO A 167 -15.28 -12.42 1.63
N THR A 168 -16.34 -11.67 1.98
CA THR A 168 -16.34 -10.78 3.14
C THR A 168 -17.54 -11.06 4.03
N GLY A 169 -17.40 -10.72 5.32
CA GLY A 169 -18.44 -10.84 6.35
C GLY A 169 -18.00 -10.14 7.63
N GLY A 170 -18.78 -10.25 8.69
CA GLY A 170 -18.42 -9.70 10.00
C GLY A 170 -18.14 -8.19 9.99
N GLY A 171 -17.38 -7.74 10.99
CA GLY A 171 -17.12 -6.32 11.22
C GLY A 171 -18.30 -5.63 11.89
N SER A 172 -18.13 -4.37 12.28
CA SER A 172 -19.15 -3.51 12.87
C SER A 172 -19.14 -2.13 12.22
N ASP A 173 -20.18 -1.36 12.45
CA ASP A 173 -20.31 0.04 12.03
C ASP A 173 -19.98 0.24 10.54
N ALA A 174 -19.07 1.14 10.23
CA ALA A 174 -18.63 1.43 8.86
C ALA A 174 -17.91 0.25 8.17
N MET A 175 -17.58 -0.83 8.89
CA MET A 175 -16.92 -2.02 8.35
C MET A 175 -17.82 -3.25 8.29
N ALA A 176 -19.10 -3.14 8.70
CA ALA A 176 -20.05 -4.25 8.72
C ALA A 176 -20.13 -4.93 7.34
N GLY A 177 -19.97 -6.25 7.30
CA GLY A 177 -19.99 -7.06 6.09
C GLY A 177 -18.75 -6.92 5.17
N GLN A 178 -17.72 -6.17 5.57
CA GLN A 178 -16.59 -5.83 4.69
C GLN A 178 -15.27 -6.48 5.09
N MET A 179 -15.24 -7.23 6.18
CA MET A 179 -14.00 -7.90 6.61
C MET A 179 -13.75 -9.11 5.73
N ILE A 180 -12.55 -9.23 5.16
CA ILE A 180 -12.16 -10.39 4.35
C ILE A 180 -12.09 -11.61 5.26
N LEU A 181 -12.86 -12.67 4.94
CA LEU A 181 -12.94 -13.87 5.78
C LEU A 181 -11.60 -14.61 5.87
N GLN A 182 -10.82 -14.61 4.78
CA GLN A 182 -9.45 -15.11 4.75
C GLN A 182 -8.52 -13.96 4.34
N PRO A 183 -8.00 -13.18 5.31
CA PRO A 183 -7.17 -12.02 5.04
C PRO A 183 -5.95 -12.34 4.18
N VAL A 184 -5.67 -11.49 3.20
CA VAL A 184 -4.53 -11.68 2.29
C VAL A 184 -3.26 -11.16 2.95
N ARG A 185 -2.25 -12.02 3.13
CA ARG A 185 -1.00 -11.64 3.79
C ARG A 185 -0.15 -10.71 2.92
N VAL A 186 0.38 -9.68 3.54
CA VAL A 186 1.55 -8.94 3.07
C VAL A 186 2.77 -9.69 3.60
N ILE A 187 3.40 -10.49 2.76
CA ILE A 187 4.57 -11.31 3.14
C ILE A 187 5.73 -10.38 3.49
N ARG A 188 5.97 -9.38 2.63
CA ARG A 188 7.01 -8.37 2.80
C ARG A 188 6.66 -7.09 2.02
N ALA A 189 7.01 -5.93 2.57
CA ALA A 189 7.05 -4.67 1.88
C ALA A 189 8.51 -4.26 1.61
N GLN A 190 8.85 -3.96 0.36
CA GLN A 190 10.23 -3.68 -0.04
C GLN A 190 10.32 -2.34 -0.77
N ARG A 191 11.19 -1.45 -0.30
CA ARG A 191 11.63 -0.26 -1.04
C ARG A 191 12.33 -0.70 -2.32
N LEU A 192 12.01 -0.07 -3.44
CA LEU A 192 12.68 -0.32 -4.73
C LEU A 192 13.66 0.79 -5.12
N ASP A 193 13.50 2.01 -4.57
CA ASP A 193 14.31 3.16 -4.95
C ASP A 193 14.96 3.81 -3.72
N GLY A 194 16.20 4.22 -3.88
CA GLY A 194 16.98 4.86 -2.83
C GLY A 194 17.41 3.91 -1.72
N VAL A 195 17.91 4.47 -0.62
CA VAL A 195 18.42 3.73 0.54
C VAL A 195 17.35 3.68 1.63
N ALA A 196 17.17 2.51 2.26
CA ALA A 196 16.30 2.35 3.41
C ALA A 196 16.76 3.21 4.59
N LYS A 197 15.80 3.85 5.27
CA LYS A 197 16.03 4.72 6.43
C LYS A 197 15.19 4.22 7.61
N PRO A 198 15.59 3.13 8.28
CA PRO A 198 14.88 2.62 9.45
C PRO A 198 14.80 3.67 10.56
N THR A 199 13.69 3.68 11.29
CA THR A 199 13.46 4.67 12.36
C THR A 199 14.32 4.48 13.61
N GLY A 200 14.98 3.33 13.75
CA GLY A 200 15.68 2.93 14.97
C GLY A 200 14.78 2.54 16.15
N ARG A 201 13.45 2.63 15.99
CA ARG A 201 12.50 2.27 17.05
C ARG A 201 12.42 0.78 17.26
N ALA A 202 12.18 0.36 18.51
CA ALA A 202 12.05 -1.05 18.88
C ALA A 202 10.99 -1.76 18.03
N LYS A 203 11.33 -2.98 17.61
CA LYS A 203 10.49 -3.85 16.80
C LYS A 203 9.84 -4.93 17.69
N THR A 204 9.03 -4.48 18.64
CA THR A 204 8.48 -5.33 19.71
C THR A 204 7.59 -6.47 19.21
N TRP A 205 7.01 -6.36 18.02
CA TRP A 205 6.23 -7.44 17.39
C TRP A 205 7.09 -8.65 16.97
N LEU A 206 8.41 -8.50 16.86
CA LEU A 206 9.32 -9.61 16.53
C LEU A 206 9.69 -10.48 17.75
N TRP A 207 9.44 -9.99 18.97
CA TRP A 207 9.83 -10.72 20.18
C TRP A 207 9.07 -12.04 20.37
N ASN A 208 7.85 -12.13 19.84
CA ASN A 208 7.04 -13.35 19.93
C ASN A 208 7.32 -14.38 18.83
N LEU A 209 8.19 -14.08 17.85
CA LEU A 209 8.57 -15.00 16.78
C LEU A 209 9.74 -15.91 17.16
N ARG A 210 10.31 -15.74 18.36
CA ARG A 210 11.47 -16.50 18.87
C ARG A 210 11.09 -17.53 19.94
N ARG A 211 9.82 -17.90 20.05
CA ARG A 211 9.35 -18.95 20.95
C ARG A 211 8.76 -20.12 20.16
#